data_eef244c722a84eb94d7e4252887745df
#
_entry.id   eef244c722a84eb94d7e4252887745df
#
_cell.length_a   1.000
_cell.length_b   1.000
_cell.length_c   1.000
_cell.angle_alpha   90.00
_cell.angle_beta   90.00
_cell.angle_gamma   90.00
#
_symmetry.space_group_name_H-M   'P 1'
#
loop_
_entity.id
_entity.type
_entity.pdbx_description
1 polymer ?
#
loop_
_entity_poly.entity_id
_entity_poly.type
_entity_poly.pdbx_seq_one_letter_code
_entity_poly.pdbx_strand_id
1 'polypeptide(L)'
;MLYVALSAVSCEKFIETDFPNNQLATEQVFEDEKTADAALAGLYSGLWTGSVISGTTDGSGALLGNYTDDITCVFTSAGNGILDIYHNQPLATNATVSQVWSTAYQEVYMANSIIEGVEKSKSLSLAAKSRIKGEAMLIRSLIYYYLYQMYGEIPYTATTDYMYNSTLSRMPKAEFLSRLEADISEAVNLLPLAYRNAERIYVNKATGLVLQAKMKMMLGKWQETEALCQTIIQNTDYVFQNDLSKVFQKAGKHIIWQLKPKNNTDPTSEAVLYNFVGAPTSFVLNPDLIASFSSTDLRRQNYFTPVVFGSQTNYKQTKYKIATTTNTTEYSIIYRLEDVYLMLAEALTMQNKTAQAVPLINQTRQRAGLAPLGTAISQVQAMEEIKNERRKEFFAEHGSRFIDLKRWGQLDLLQSVKPNWKTTNQYLPLPQKEMLLNNHLTPQNDGY
;
A
#
# COMPACT_ATOMS: atom_id res chain seq x y z
N MET A 1 25.39 -76.11 -15.33
CA MET A 1 24.72 -74.84 -15.45
C MET A 1 24.71 -74.11 -14.13
N LEU A 2 25.59 -73.14 -13.95
CA LEU A 2 25.75 -72.46 -12.66
C LEU A 2 25.05 -71.12 -12.82
N TYR A 3 23.95 -70.85 -12.04
CA TYR A 3 23.26 -69.56 -12.03
C TYR A 3 23.94 -68.67 -10.99
N VAL A 4 24.56 -67.55 -11.50
CA VAL A 4 25.06 -66.48 -10.66
C VAL A 4 23.95 -65.47 -10.47
N ALA A 5 23.41 -65.34 -9.25
CA ALA A 5 22.48 -64.26 -8.89
C ALA A 5 23.27 -62.98 -8.58
N LEU A 6 23.15 -61.97 -9.43
CA LEU A 6 23.62 -60.61 -9.11
C LEU A 6 22.60 -59.94 -8.17
N SER A 7 22.98 -59.77 -6.94
CA SER A 7 22.27 -58.87 -6.01
C SER A 7 22.67 -57.41 -6.31
N ALA A 8 21.76 -56.65 -6.88
CA ALA A 8 21.90 -55.17 -7.02
C ALA A 8 21.67 -54.53 -5.64
N VAL A 9 22.73 -54.12 -4.97
CA VAL A 9 22.66 -53.25 -3.79
C VAL A 9 22.51 -51.84 -4.32
N SER A 10 21.31 -51.26 -4.25
CA SER A 10 21.04 -49.88 -4.53
C SER A 10 21.54 -49.04 -3.37
N CYS A 11 22.58 -48.27 -3.59
CA CYS A 11 23.03 -47.23 -2.66
C CYS A 11 22.13 -46.01 -2.77
N GLU A 12 21.07 -45.93 -1.96
CA GLU A 12 20.20 -44.73 -1.84
C GLU A 12 20.92 -43.49 -1.28
N LYS A 13 22.10 -43.65 -0.69
CA LYS A 13 22.86 -42.54 -0.06
C LYS A 13 23.71 -41.70 -0.99
N PHE A 14 23.69 -41.91 -2.30
CA PHE A 14 24.56 -41.20 -3.24
C PHE A 14 23.90 -39.99 -3.96
N ILE A 15 22.64 -39.64 -3.58
CA ILE A 15 21.89 -38.53 -4.20
C ILE A 15 21.59 -37.41 -3.19
N GLU A 16 22.04 -37.54 -1.96
CA GLU A 16 21.98 -36.37 -1.05
C GLU A 16 23.17 -35.45 -1.34
N THR A 17 22.99 -34.48 -2.20
CA THR A 17 23.92 -33.36 -2.31
C THR A 17 23.74 -32.49 -1.07
N ASP A 18 24.79 -32.40 -0.25
CA ASP A 18 24.85 -31.44 0.83
C ASP A 18 24.50 -30.04 0.31
N PHE A 19 23.59 -29.35 0.95
CA PHE A 19 23.30 -27.95 0.62
C PHE A 19 24.60 -27.14 0.65
N PRO A 20 24.82 -26.21 -0.31
CA PRO A 20 25.95 -25.30 -0.23
C PRO A 20 26.03 -24.67 1.15
N ASN A 21 27.20 -24.63 1.79
CA ASN A 21 27.40 -24.16 3.16
C ASN A 21 26.93 -22.72 3.46
N ASN A 22 26.46 -22.02 2.43
CA ASN A 22 25.90 -20.66 2.51
C ASN A 22 24.39 -20.60 2.25
N GLN A 23 23.69 -21.73 2.12
CA GLN A 23 22.23 -21.82 1.97
C GLN A 23 21.65 -22.67 3.10
N LEU A 24 20.69 -22.08 3.85
CA LEU A 24 19.91 -22.79 4.82
C LEU A 24 18.73 -23.48 4.12
N ALA A 25 18.46 -24.74 4.46
CA ALA A 25 17.19 -25.35 4.07
C ALA A 25 16.04 -24.56 4.69
N THR A 26 14.90 -24.47 3.99
CA THR A 26 13.74 -23.71 4.45
C THR A 26 13.32 -24.07 5.89
N GLU A 27 13.44 -25.32 6.26
CA GLU A 27 13.14 -25.81 7.61
C GLU A 27 14.10 -25.22 8.67
N GLN A 28 15.39 -25.07 8.35
CA GLN A 28 16.40 -24.53 9.27
C GLN A 28 16.22 -23.04 9.52
N VAL A 29 15.64 -22.30 8.57
CA VAL A 29 15.36 -20.85 8.71
C VAL A 29 14.44 -20.57 9.89
N PHE A 30 13.50 -21.46 10.18
CA PHE A 30 12.49 -21.27 11.23
C PHE A 30 12.78 -22.06 12.52
N GLU A 31 13.97 -22.57 12.69
CA GLU A 31 14.42 -23.19 13.95
C GLU A 31 15.01 -22.17 14.92
N ASP A 32 15.44 -21.01 14.45
CA ASP A 32 16.00 -19.91 15.26
C ASP A 32 15.27 -18.61 14.97
N GLU A 33 15.00 -17.82 16.04
CA GLU A 33 14.26 -16.55 15.90
C GLU A 33 15.02 -15.52 15.06
N LYS A 34 16.35 -15.50 15.05
CA LYS A 34 17.14 -14.55 14.26
C LYS A 34 17.03 -14.86 12.77
N THR A 35 17.08 -16.12 12.38
CA THR A 35 16.92 -16.53 10.97
C THR A 35 15.50 -16.32 10.49
N ALA A 36 14.50 -16.59 11.33
CA ALA A 36 13.09 -16.28 11.03
C ALA A 36 12.86 -14.77 10.90
N ASP A 37 13.46 -13.95 11.76
CA ASP A 37 13.44 -12.48 11.65
C ASP A 37 14.19 -11.98 10.39
N ALA A 38 15.25 -12.66 9.96
CA ALA A 38 15.94 -12.34 8.71
C ALA A 38 15.06 -12.62 7.48
N ALA A 39 14.28 -13.71 7.47
CA ALA A 39 13.30 -13.99 6.43
C ALA A 39 12.21 -12.90 6.39
N LEU A 40 11.70 -12.50 7.55
CA LEU A 40 10.73 -11.40 7.68
C LEU A 40 11.32 -10.06 7.23
N ALA A 41 12.60 -9.77 7.55
CA ALA A 41 13.29 -8.58 7.06
C ALA A 41 13.43 -8.57 5.53
N GLY A 42 13.58 -9.75 4.91
CA GLY A 42 13.51 -9.90 3.45
C GLY A 42 12.17 -9.43 2.88
N LEU A 43 11.05 -9.80 3.51
CA LEU A 43 9.71 -9.35 3.12
C LEU A 43 9.59 -7.82 3.25
N TYR A 44 10.03 -7.21 4.36
CA TYR A 44 10.05 -5.75 4.51
C TYR A 44 10.94 -5.05 3.47
N SER A 45 12.07 -5.65 3.09
CA SER A 45 12.94 -5.13 2.03
C SER A 45 12.24 -5.15 0.67
N GLY A 46 11.45 -6.19 0.37
CA GLY A 46 10.60 -6.27 -0.82
C GLY A 46 9.62 -5.09 -0.87
N LEU A 47 8.94 -4.80 0.25
CA LEU A 47 8.00 -3.67 0.34
C LEU A 47 8.63 -2.33 -0.02
N TRP A 48 9.86 -2.09 0.37
CA TRP A 48 10.60 -0.89 -0.01
C TRP A 48 10.96 -0.87 -1.50
N THR A 49 11.43 -2.02 -2.03
CA THR A 49 12.11 -2.07 -3.33
C THR A 49 11.15 -1.92 -4.51
N GLY A 50 9.93 -2.47 -4.43
CA GLY A 50 9.05 -2.48 -5.60
C GLY A 50 7.62 -2.94 -5.37
N SER A 51 7.13 -2.96 -4.14
CA SER A 51 5.75 -3.41 -3.83
C SER A 51 4.69 -2.40 -4.25
N VAL A 52 3.44 -2.82 -4.12
CA VAL A 52 2.25 -1.96 -4.29
C VAL A 52 2.22 -0.75 -3.36
N ILE A 53 2.99 -0.75 -2.27
CA ILE A 53 3.10 0.37 -1.32
C ILE A 53 4.45 1.08 -1.37
N SER A 54 5.34 0.68 -2.27
CA SER A 54 6.62 1.37 -2.46
C SER A 54 6.41 2.79 -2.98
N GLY A 55 7.39 3.68 -2.76
CA GLY A 55 7.40 5.03 -3.33
C GLY A 55 7.85 5.09 -4.80
N THR A 56 8.01 3.93 -5.46
CA THR A 56 8.49 3.83 -6.85
C THR A 56 7.39 4.14 -7.87
N THR A 57 7.73 4.14 -9.16
CA THR A 57 6.79 4.35 -10.27
C THR A 57 5.64 3.34 -10.27
N ASP A 58 5.90 2.10 -9.87
CA ASP A 58 4.94 1.01 -9.85
C ASP A 58 4.17 0.92 -8.51
N GLY A 59 4.59 1.68 -7.50
CA GLY A 59 3.85 1.79 -6.25
C GLY A 59 2.53 2.55 -6.42
N SER A 60 1.54 2.21 -5.63
CA SER A 60 0.17 2.73 -5.74
C SER A 60 0.08 4.26 -5.69
N GLY A 61 1.02 4.95 -5.02
CA GLY A 61 1.07 6.41 -4.97
C GLY A 61 1.25 7.03 -6.36
N ALA A 62 2.26 6.60 -7.10
CA ALA A 62 2.53 7.06 -8.45
C ALA A 62 1.58 6.43 -9.49
N LEU A 63 1.39 5.12 -9.42
CA LEU A 63 0.56 4.37 -10.36
C LEU A 63 -0.88 4.91 -10.39
N LEU A 64 -1.55 4.93 -9.24
CA LEU A 64 -2.94 5.35 -9.15
C LEU A 64 -3.09 6.88 -9.16
N GLY A 65 -2.05 7.63 -8.77
CA GLY A 65 -1.99 9.07 -8.96
C GLY A 65 -1.98 9.47 -10.44
N ASN A 66 -1.24 8.73 -11.28
CA ASN A 66 -1.28 8.88 -12.75
C ASN A 66 -2.62 8.41 -13.35
N TYR A 67 -3.21 7.38 -12.79
CA TYR A 67 -4.49 6.84 -13.24
C TYR A 67 -5.66 7.77 -12.94
N THR A 68 -5.52 8.63 -11.91
CA THR A 68 -6.48 9.67 -11.51
C THR A 68 -6.02 11.08 -11.93
N ASP A 69 -6.48 12.08 -11.19
CA ASP A 69 -6.30 13.51 -11.44
C ASP A 69 -5.32 14.21 -10.47
N ASP A 70 -4.45 13.46 -9.79
CA ASP A 70 -3.44 14.03 -8.89
C ASP A 70 -2.11 14.35 -9.59
N ILE A 71 -1.73 13.54 -10.59
CA ILE A 71 -0.42 13.57 -11.24
C ILE A 71 -0.58 13.71 -12.74
N THR A 72 0.33 14.46 -13.36
CA THR A 72 0.53 14.53 -14.81
C THR A 72 1.84 13.82 -15.16
N CYS A 73 1.76 12.82 -16.04
CA CYS A 73 2.91 12.15 -16.61
C CYS A 73 3.53 12.99 -17.71
N VAL A 74 4.83 13.24 -17.63
CA VAL A 74 5.58 13.99 -18.65
C VAL A 74 6.48 13.13 -19.52
N PHE A 75 6.41 11.81 -19.40
CA PHE A 75 7.08 10.91 -20.32
C PHE A 75 6.58 11.13 -21.76
N THR A 76 7.51 11.19 -22.69
CA THR A 76 7.22 11.41 -24.11
C THR A 76 7.31 10.16 -24.98
N SER A 77 7.92 9.09 -24.45
CA SER A 77 7.99 7.82 -25.16
C SER A 77 6.73 6.99 -24.93
N ALA A 78 6.02 6.68 -25.99
CA ALA A 78 4.93 5.71 -25.98
C ALA A 78 5.52 4.31 -25.80
N GLY A 79 5.94 3.99 -24.57
CA GLY A 79 6.28 2.62 -24.19
C GLY A 79 5.05 1.98 -23.53
N ASN A 80 4.91 0.69 -23.68
CA ASN A 80 3.92 -0.14 -22.99
C ASN A 80 4.14 -0.10 -21.47
N GLY A 81 3.74 0.98 -20.79
CA GLY A 81 4.07 1.24 -19.40
C GLY A 81 3.18 2.31 -18.74
N ILE A 82 3.79 3.12 -17.87
CA ILE A 82 3.07 4.10 -17.04
C ILE A 82 2.32 5.18 -17.84
N LEU A 83 2.75 5.49 -19.06
CA LEU A 83 2.09 6.46 -19.91
C LEU A 83 0.69 5.96 -20.35
N ASP A 84 0.53 4.67 -20.63
CA ASP A 84 -0.78 4.09 -20.94
C ASP A 84 -1.69 4.12 -19.71
N ILE A 85 -1.13 3.92 -18.52
CA ILE A 85 -1.83 4.08 -17.24
C ILE A 85 -2.32 5.52 -17.10
N TYR A 86 -1.46 6.51 -17.35
CA TYR A 86 -1.84 7.91 -17.30
C TYR A 86 -2.96 8.26 -18.29
N HIS A 87 -2.95 7.67 -19.47
CA HIS A 87 -3.98 7.86 -20.48
C HIS A 87 -5.24 7.01 -20.25
N ASN A 88 -5.31 6.18 -19.20
CA ASN A 88 -6.40 5.25 -18.90
C ASN A 88 -6.66 4.25 -20.05
N GLN A 89 -5.62 3.84 -20.75
CA GLN A 89 -5.65 2.91 -21.88
C GLN A 89 -4.63 1.76 -21.74
N PRO A 90 -4.40 1.19 -20.52
CA PRO A 90 -3.49 0.06 -20.40
C PRO A 90 -4.07 -1.16 -21.10
N LEU A 91 -3.25 -1.85 -21.89
CA LEU A 91 -3.58 -3.16 -22.43
C LEU A 91 -3.23 -4.28 -21.43
N ALA A 92 -3.79 -5.46 -21.62
CA ALA A 92 -3.42 -6.64 -20.82
C ALA A 92 -1.92 -7.04 -20.97
N THR A 93 -1.24 -6.56 -22.02
CA THR A 93 0.20 -6.71 -22.25
C THR A 93 1.05 -5.62 -21.60
N ASN A 94 0.43 -4.64 -20.91
CA ASN A 94 1.15 -3.51 -20.32
C ASN A 94 2.18 -3.98 -19.29
N ALA A 95 3.42 -3.53 -19.43
CA ALA A 95 4.54 -3.97 -18.60
C ALA A 95 4.38 -3.57 -17.13
N THR A 96 3.87 -2.35 -16.86
CA THR A 96 3.59 -1.88 -15.48
C THR A 96 2.50 -2.72 -14.82
N VAL A 97 1.42 -3.04 -15.53
CA VAL A 97 0.35 -3.92 -15.04
C VAL A 97 0.90 -5.30 -14.67
N SER A 98 1.73 -5.88 -15.54
CA SER A 98 2.36 -7.18 -15.28
C SER A 98 3.35 -7.13 -14.11
N GLN A 99 4.14 -6.08 -14.00
CA GLN A 99 5.13 -5.92 -12.94
C GLN A 99 4.45 -5.82 -11.56
N VAL A 100 3.43 -4.97 -11.43
CA VAL A 100 2.68 -4.80 -10.17
C VAL A 100 2.07 -6.13 -9.72
N TRP A 101 1.45 -6.87 -10.63
CA TRP A 101 0.88 -8.19 -10.35
C TRP A 101 1.95 -9.19 -9.89
N SER A 102 3.01 -9.35 -10.69
CA SER A 102 4.05 -10.34 -10.42
C SER A 102 4.76 -10.07 -9.09
N THR A 103 5.12 -8.82 -8.81
CA THR A 103 5.77 -8.43 -7.56
C THR A 103 4.86 -8.68 -6.36
N ALA A 104 3.59 -8.31 -6.47
CA ALA A 104 2.62 -8.52 -5.39
C ALA A 104 2.44 -10.01 -5.07
N TYR A 105 2.32 -10.88 -6.07
CA TYR A 105 2.21 -12.32 -5.82
C TYR A 105 3.52 -12.97 -5.34
N GLN A 106 4.69 -12.43 -5.71
CA GLN A 106 5.97 -12.83 -5.10
C GLN A 106 6.00 -12.51 -3.61
N GLU A 107 5.54 -11.34 -3.21
CA GLU A 107 5.45 -10.94 -1.79
C GLU A 107 4.42 -11.77 -1.03
N VAL A 108 3.27 -12.09 -1.64
CA VAL A 108 2.28 -13.04 -1.09
C VAL A 108 2.91 -14.41 -0.86
N TYR A 109 3.68 -14.91 -1.84
CA TYR A 109 4.41 -16.18 -1.71
C TYR A 109 5.43 -16.14 -0.55
N MET A 110 6.22 -15.07 -0.46
CA MET A 110 7.17 -14.89 0.65
C MET A 110 6.45 -14.86 2.01
N ALA A 111 5.34 -14.14 2.11
CA ALA A 111 4.54 -14.10 3.33
C ALA A 111 3.98 -15.48 3.70
N ASN A 112 3.46 -16.23 2.72
CA ASN A 112 2.97 -17.60 2.92
C ASN A 112 4.11 -18.54 3.38
N SER A 113 5.30 -18.44 2.78
CA SER A 113 6.47 -19.24 3.17
C SER A 113 6.87 -18.97 4.62
N ILE A 114 6.84 -17.70 5.06
CA ILE A 114 7.11 -17.35 6.46
C ILE A 114 6.04 -17.92 7.38
N ILE A 115 4.76 -17.78 7.04
CA ILE A 115 3.64 -18.29 7.84
C ILE A 115 3.74 -19.81 8.00
N GLU A 116 3.90 -20.54 6.90
CA GLU A 116 4.03 -22.00 6.92
C GLU A 116 5.25 -22.47 7.71
N GLY A 117 6.41 -21.79 7.52
CA GLY A 117 7.64 -22.11 8.22
C GLY A 117 7.53 -21.92 9.73
N VAL A 118 6.93 -20.80 10.15
CA VAL A 118 6.69 -20.50 11.57
C VAL A 118 5.71 -21.48 12.19
N GLU A 119 4.65 -21.87 11.50
CA GLU A 119 3.68 -22.86 12.00
C GLU A 119 4.30 -24.25 12.20
N LYS A 120 5.14 -24.69 11.25
CA LYS A 120 5.83 -25.98 11.31
C LYS A 120 6.98 -26.00 12.31
N SER A 121 7.57 -24.87 12.68
CA SER A 121 8.68 -24.77 13.62
C SER A 121 8.35 -25.42 14.96
N LYS A 122 9.29 -26.18 15.51
CA LYS A 122 9.20 -26.77 16.85
C LYS A 122 10.03 -26.02 17.89
N SER A 123 10.88 -25.11 17.46
CA SER A 123 11.91 -24.44 18.26
C SER A 123 11.50 -23.02 18.65
N LEU A 124 10.73 -22.32 17.80
CA LEU A 124 10.30 -20.97 18.08
C LEU A 124 9.34 -20.89 19.26
N SER A 125 9.54 -19.90 20.13
CA SER A 125 8.60 -19.61 21.22
C SER A 125 7.22 -19.22 20.68
N LEU A 126 6.16 -19.42 21.47
CA LEU A 126 4.80 -19.01 21.09
C LEU A 126 4.71 -17.50 20.81
N ALA A 127 5.44 -16.68 21.56
CA ALA A 127 5.47 -15.24 21.35
C ALA A 127 6.13 -14.87 20.01
N ALA A 128 7.26 -15.50 19.66
CA ALA A 128 7.93 -15.31 18.38
C ALA A 128 7.04 -15.77 17.22
N LYS A 129 6.41 -16.94 17.34
CA LYS A 129 5.48 -17.46 16.34
C LYS A 129 4.31 -16.49 16.09
N SER A 130 3.65 -16.07 17.16
CA SER A 130 2.52 -15.13 17.05
C SER A 130 2.93 -13.83 16.38
N ARG A 131 4.05 -13.25 16.77
CA ARG A 131 4.56 -12.00 16.20
C ARG A 131 4.92 -12.16 14.72
N ILE A 132 5.77 -13.13 14.38
CA ILE A 132 6.27 -13.29 13.00
C ILE A 132 5.12 -13.66 12.06
N LYS A 133 4.23 -14.59 12.48
CA LYS A 133 3.02 -14.93 11.73
C LYS A 133 2.12 -13.71 11.55
N GLY A 134 1.85 -12.95 12.62
CA GLY A 134 1.01 -11.77 12.58
C GLY A 134 1.55 -10.69 11.64
N GLU A 135 2.88 -10.42 11.65
CA GLU A 135 3.51 -9.47 10.73
C GLU A 135 3.38 -9.94 9.28
N ALA A 136 3.71 -11.19 8.97
CA ALA A 136 3.60 -11.74 7.61
C ALA A 136 2.16 -11.78 7.09
N MET A 137 1.19 -12.17 7.93
CA MET A 137 -0.24 -12.15 7.58
C MET A 137 -0.75 -10.74 7.31
N LEU A 138 -0.35 -9.77 8.13
CA LEU A 138 -0.80 -8.39 7.93
C LEU A 138 -0.24 -7.80 6.63
N ILE A 139 1.03 -8.06 6.31
CA ILE A 139 1.66 -7.65 5.05
C ILE A 139 0.95 -8.32 3.86
N ARG A 140 0.72 -9.64 3.91
CA ARG A 140 -0.04 -10.36 2.87
C ARG A 140 -1.43 -9.75 2.66
N SER A 141 -2.13 -9.47 3.75
CA SER A 141 -3.47 -8.88 3.70
C SER A 141 -3.46 -7.47 3.11
N LEU A 142 -2.44 -6.67 3.41
CA LEU A 142 -2.25 -5.35 2.82
C LEU A 142 -2.05 -5.44 1.30
N ILE A 143 -1.21 -6.38 0.84
CA ILE A 143 -0.97 -6.61 -0.58
C ILE A 143 -2.27 -7.03 -1.27
N TYR A 144 -3.03 -7.95 -0.70
CA TYR A 144 -4.34 -8.36 -1.22
C TYR A 144 -5.36 -7.22 -1.24
N TYR A 145 -5.35 -6.34 -0.24
CA TYR A 145 -6.21 -5.16 -0.23
C TYR A 145 -5.94 -4.28 -1.46
N TYR A 146 -4.67 -3.99 -1.78
CA TYR A 146 -4.32 -3.20 -2.95
C TYR A 146 -4.56 -3.92 -4.28
N LEU A 147 -4.23 -5.21 -4.36
CA LEU A 147 -4.53 -6.01 -5.54
C LEU A 147 -6.03 -6.00 -5.87
N TYR A 148 -6.87 -6.20 -4.85
CA TYR A 148 -8.33 -6.12 -5.03
C TYR A 148 -8.80 -4.74 -5.48
N GLN A 149 -8.22 -3.68 -4.94
CA GLN A 149 -8.55 -2.31 -5.39
C GLN A 149 -8.20 -2.10 -6.86
N MET A 150 -7.09 -2.65 -7.33
CA MET A 150 -6.61 -2.45 -8.70
C MET A 150 -7.22 -3.42 -9.71
N TYR A 151 -7.39 -4.70 -9.36
CA TYR A 151 -7.75 -5.75 -10.32
C TYR A 151 -9.13 -6.37 -10.08
N GLY A 152 -9.79 -6.10 -8.97
CA GLY A 152 -11.07 -6.70 -8.61
C GLY A 152 -10.92 -8.15 -8.14
N GLU A 153 -11.69 -9.05 -8.72
CA GLU A 153 -11.64 -10.48 -8.40
C GLU A 153 -10.31 -11.09 -8.88
N ILE A 154 -9.57 -11.67 -7.97
CA ILE A 154 -8.23 -12.22 -8.17
C ILE A 154 -8.09 -13.56 -7.42
N PRO A 155 -7.11 -14.41 -7.74
CA PRO A 155 -6.79 -15.58 -6.94
C PRO A 155 -6.41 -15.21 -5.51
N TYR A 156 -6.90 -15.97 -4.53
CA TYR A 156 -6.50 -15.85 -3.14
C TYR A 156 -5.81 -17.14 -2.70
N THR A 157 -4.53 -17.05 -2.34
CA THR A 157 -3.76 -18.18 -1.84
C THR A 157 -3.18 -17.89 -0.45
N ALA A 158 -3.19 -18.92 0.40
CA ALA A 158 -2.55 -18.91 1.71
C ALA A 158 -1.50 -20.00 1.84
N THR A 159 -1.04 -20.57 0.70
CA THR A 159 -0.04 -21.65 0.66
C THR A 159 1.04 -21.38 -0.38
N THR A 160 2.17 -22.06 -0.23
CA THR A 160 3.28 -22.08 -1.19
C THR A 160 3.18 -23.22 -2.20
N ASP A 161 2.15 -24.06 -2.12
CA ASP A 161 1.95 -25.18 -3.05
C ASP A 161 1.74 -24.70 -4.48
N TYR A 162 2.73 -24.91 -5.33
CA TYR A 162 2.70 -24.50 -6.73
C TYR A 162 1.59 -25.20 -7.52
N MET A 163 1.38 -26.50 -7.31
CA MET A 163 0.37 -27.27 -8.05
C MET A 163 -1.03 -26.76 -7.75
N TYR A 164 -1.31 -26.48 -6.48
CA TYR A 164 -2.56 -25.85 -6.07
C TYR A 164 -2.69 -24.43 -6.64
N ASN A 165 -1.66 -23.60 -6.46
CA ASN A 165 -1.71 -22.19 -6.85
C ASN A 165 -1.86 -21.99 -8.37
N SER A 166 -1.28 -22.87 -9.19
CA SER A 166 -1.36 -22.80 -10.65
C SER A 166 -2.75 -23.06 -11.23
N THR A 167 -3.68 -23.58 -10.44
CA THR A 167 -5.06 -23.90 -10.84
C THR A 167 -6.13 -23.00 -10.20
N LEU A 168 -5.70 -21.99 -9.43
CA LEU A 168 -6.63 -21.11 -8.76
C LEU A 168 -7.40 -20.23 -9.75
N SER A 169 -8.71 -20.17 -9.58
CA SER A 169 -9.57 -19.22 -10.26
C SER A 169 -9.63 -17.87 -9.52
N ARG A 170 -10.19 -16.88 -10.19
CA ARG A 170 -10.57 -15.62 -9.56
C ARG A 170 -11.59 -15.88 -8.45
N MET A 171 -11.30 -15.43 -7.25
CA MET A 171 -12.20 -15.60 -6.10
C MET A 171 -13.35 -14.60 -6.20
N PRO A 172 -14.62 -15.03 -6.05
CA PRO A 172 -15.76 -14.12 -6.06
C PRO A 172 -15.64 -13.04 -4.99
N LYS A 173 -16.06 -11.82 -5.32
CA LYS A 173 -15.96 -10.63 -4.47
C LYS A 173 -16.35 -10.88 -3.01
N ALA A 174 -17.51 -11.47 -2.77
CA ALA A 174 -18.03 -11.66 -1.40
C ALA A 174 -17.14 -12.59 -0.58
N GLU A 175 -16.65 -13.67 -1.19
CA GLU A 175 -15.76 -14.65 -0.57
C GLU A 175 -14.37 -14.02 -0.31
N PHE A 176 -13.81 -13.32 -1.32
CA PHE A 176 -12.53 -12.63 -1.20
C PHE A 176 -12.53 -11.63 -0.04
N LEU A 177 -13.54 -10.77 0.03
CA LEU A 177 -13.63 -9.75 1.06
C LEU A 177 -13.83 -10.34 2.46
N SER A 178 -14.63 -11.41 2.56
CA SER A 178 -14.84 -12.13 3.82
C SER A 178 -13.53 -12.77 4.31
N ARG A 179 -12.78 -13.40 3.41
CA ARG A 179 -11.50 -14.04 3.74
C ARG A 179 -10.43 -13.01 4.11
N LEU A 180 -10.34 -11.93 3.35
CA LEU A 180 -9.42 -10.83 3.65
C LEU A 180 -9.72 -10.19 5.01
N GLU A 181 -11.00 -9.97 5.33
CA GLU A 181 -11.43 -9.44 6.64
C GLU A 181 -11.05 -10.38 7.78
N ALA A 182 -11.19 -11.70 7.60
CA ALA A 182 -10.79 -12.71 8.57
C ALA A 182 -9.27 -12.73 8.79
N ASP A 183 -8.47 -12.72 7.71
CA ASP A 183 -7.00 -12.69 7.78
C ASP A 183 -6.48 -11.43 8.48
N ILE A 184 -7.06 -10.26 8.18
CA ILE A 184 -6.72 -9.00 8.86
C ILE A 184 -7.03 -9.11 10.37
N SER A 185 -8.19 -9.66 10.71
CA SER A 185 -8.62 -9.81 12.11
C SER A 185 -7.72 -10.76 12.87
N GLU A 186 -7.31 -11.89 12.27
CA GLU A 186 -6.35 -12.81 12.87
C GLU A 186 -4.98 -12.13 13.08
N ALA A 187 -4.46 -11.43 12.07
CA ALA A 187 -3.20 -10.70 12.17
C ALA A 187 -3.23 -9.67 13.30
N VAL A 188 -4.32 -8.90 13.45
CA VAL A 188 -4.52 -7.91 14.53
C VAL A 188 -4.49 -8.59 15.91
N ASN A 189 -5.07 -9.80 16.04
CA ASN A 189 -5.07 -10.54 17.30
C ASN A 189 -3.69 -11.09 17.67
N LEU A 190 -2.88 -11.48 16.67
CA LEU A 190 -1.53 -11.99 16.86
C LEU A 190 -0.50 -10.90 17.19
N LEU A 191 -0.73 -9.68 16.73
CA LEU A 191 0.24 -8.60 16.82
C LEU A 191 0.20 -7.88 18.18
N PRO A 192 1.39 -7.57 18.78
CA PRO A 192 1.48 -6.70 19.95
C PRO A 192 1.16 -5.25 19.58
N LEU A 193 0.71 -4.47 20.57
CA LEU A 193 0.55 -3.02 20.42
C LEU A 193 1.91 -2.31 20.43
N ALA A 194 2.84 -2.80 21.26
CA ALA A 194 4.19 -2.24 21.37
C ALA A 194 4.96 -2.38 20.05
N TYR A 195 5.74 -1.36 19.73
CA TYR A 195 6.68 -1.40 18.61
C TYR A 195 7.92 -2.22 18.93
N ARG A 196 8.48 -2.92 17.94
CA ARG A 196 9.77 -3.62 18.05
C ARG A 196 10.95 -2.64 18.24
N ASN A 197 10.84 -1.43 17.71
CA ASN A 197 11.80 -0.34 17.87
C ASN A 197 11.13 1.03 17.76
N ALA A 198 11.88 2.07 18.12
CA ALA A 198 11.37 3.45 18.08
C ALA A 198 11.19 4.00 16.65
N GLU A 199 11.76 3.36 15.62
CA GLU A 199 11.67 3.83 14.24
C GLU A 199 10.32 3.51 13.58
N ARG A 200 9.46 2.67 14.20
CA ARG A 200 8.13 2.32 13.67
C ARG A 200 8.15 1.73 12.25
N ILE A 201 9.19 0.96 11.94
CA ILE A 201 9.42 0.35 10.63
C ILE A 201 8.84 -1.07 10.51
N TYR A 202 8.38 -1.63 11.59
CA TYR A 202 7.69 -2.93 11.64
C TYR A 202 6.22 -2.71 11.95
N VAL A 203 5.36 -3.50 11.31
CA VAL A 203 3.93 -3.47 11.59
C VAL A 203 3.66 -3.94 13.03
N ASN A 204 2.65 -3.35 13.64
CA ASN A 204 2.15 -3.71 14.94
C ASN A 204 0.62 -3.77 14.94
N LYS A 205 0.00 -4.00 16.08
CA LYS A 205 -1.46 -4.04 16.20
C LYS A 205 -2.14 -2.77 15.66
N ALA A 206 -1.58 -1.59 15.90
CA ALA A 206 -2.17 -0.34 15.41
C ALA A 206 -2.15 -0.25 13.87
N THR A 207 -1.07 -0.73 13.23
CA THR A 207 -1.02 -0.86 11.76
C THR A 207 -2.15 -1.75 11.24
N GLY A 208 -2.38 -2.88 11.91
CA GLY A 208 -3.49 -3.79 11.58
C GLY A 208 -4.86 -3.14 11.77
N LEU A 209 -5.07 -2.39 12.85
CA LEU A 209 -6.32 -1.65 13.09
C LEU A 209 -6.59 -0.60 12.00
N VAL A 210 -5.57 0.07 11.46
CA VAL A 210 -5.74 1.00 10.31
C VAL A 210 -6.21 0.25 9.07
N LEU A 211 -5.57 -0.88 8.72
CA LEU A 211 -5.98 -1.67 7.57
C LEU A 211 -7.40 -2.23 7.75
N GLN A 212 -7.73 -2.68 8.97
CA GLN A 212 -9.06 -3.14 9.32
C GLN A 212 -10.11 -2.03 9.18
N ALA A 213 -9.81 -0.80 9.63
CA ALA A 213 -10.68 0.35 9.46
C ALA A 213 -10.90 0.68 7.98
N LYS A 214 -9.86 0.66 7.13
CA LYS A 214 -9.97 0.84 5.67
C LYS A 214 -10.86 -0.24 5.04
N MET A 215 -10.73 -1.49 5.48
CA MET A 215 -11.58 -2.59 5.04
C MET A 215 -13.04 -2.36 5.45
N LYS A 216 -13.30 -1.94 6.68
CA LYS A 216 -14.65 -1.63 7.18
C LYS A 216 -15.28 -0.46 6.42
N MET A 217 -14.52 0.59 6.10
CA MET A 217 -14.98 1.69 5.25
C MET A 217 -15.41 1.22 3.85
N MET A 218 -14.60 0.35 3.24
CA MET A 218 -14.94 -0.23 1.93
C MET A 218 -16.22 -1.07 1.95
N LEU A 219 -16.53 -1.69 3.09
CA LEU A 219 -17.75 -2.46 3.33
C LEU A 219 -18.94 -1.62 3.82
N GLY A 220 -18.76 -0.31 4.04
CA GLY A 220 -19.78 0.57 4.59
C GLY A 220 -20.11 0.31 6.07
N LYS A 221 -19.23 -0.38 6.80
CA LYS A 221 -19.40 -0.73 8.22
C LYS A 221 -18.95 0.43 9.12
N TRP A 222 -19.69 1.53 9.10
CA TRP A 222 -19.28 2.80 9.70
C TRP A 222 -19.10 2.76 11.22
N GLN A 223 -19.97 2.03 11.93
CA GLN A 223 -19.87 1.90 13.38
C GLN A 223 -18.61 1.14 13.81
N GLU A 224 -18.23 0.09 13.06
CA GLU A 224 -17.01 -0.65 13.32
C GLU A 224 -15.78 0.21 12.97
N THR A 225 -15.83 0.99 11.87
CA THR A 225 -14.78 1.96 11.51
C THR A 225 -14.56 2.98 12.61
N GLU A 226 -15.64 3.55 13.17
CA GLU A 226 -15.59 4.49 14.29
C GLU A 226 -14.85 3.89 15.48
N ALA A 227 -15.25 2.69 15.92
CA ALA A 227 -14.63 2.01 17.06
C ALA A 227 -13.12 1.76 16.88
N LEU A 228 -12.73 1.29 15.68
CA LEU A 228 -11.32 1.05 15.35
C LEU A 228 -10.50 2.34 15.37
N CYS A 229 -11.00 3.40 14.73
CA CYS A 229 -10.31 4.68 14.67
C CYS A 229 -10.20 5.32 16.07
N GLN A 230 -11.25 5.24 16.89
CA GLN A 230 -11.22 5.72 18.28
C GLN A 230 -10.17 4.98 19.11
N THR A 231 -10.06 3.67 18.96
CA THR A 231 -9.03 2.87 19.64
C THR A 231 -7.61 3.37 19.31
N ILE A 232 -7.35 3.74 18.06
CA ILE A 232 -6.03 4.26 17.65
C ILE A 232 -5.81 5.66 18.23
N ILE A 233 -6.80 6.56 18.13
CA ILE A 233 -6.67 7.96 18.55
C ILE A 233 -6.52 8.08 20.07
N GLN A 234 -7.16 7.20 20.84
CA GLN A 234 -7.08 7.17 22.31
C GLN A 234 -5.73 6.64 22.81
N ASN A 235 -4.92 6.01 21.96
CA ASN A 235 -3.59 5.57 22.33
C ASN A 235 -2.63 6.77 22.39
N THR A 236 -2.12 7.05 23.59
CA THR A 236 -1.23 8.20 23.89
C THR A 236 0.16 8.11 23.22
N ASP A 237 0.52 6.97 22.63
CA ASP A 237 1.74 6.83 21.82
C ASP A 237 1.65 7.61 20.50
N TYR A 238 0.43 7.97 20.08
CA TYR A 238 0.17 8.74 18.87
C TYR A 238 -0.24 10.15 19.19
N VAL A 239 0.40 11.11 18.53
CA VAL A 239 0.12 12.54 18.69
C VAL A 239 0.03 13.17 17.32
N PHE A 240 -1.05 13.90 17.04
CA PHE A 240 -1.24 14.61 15.78
C PHE A 240 -0.10 15.60 15.53
N GLN A 241 0.45 15.62 14.33
CA GLN A 241 1.55 16.55 13.97
C GLN A 241 0.98 17.89 13.51
N ASN A 242 1.18 18.92 14.33
CA ASN A 242 0.69 20.28 14.03
C ASN A 242 1.64 21.12 13.16
N ASP A 243 2.90 20.69 13.04
CA ASP A 243 3.89 21.37 12.19
C ASP A 243 3.98 20.69 10.83
N LEU A 244 3.44 21.36 9.77
CA LEU A 244 3.44 20.84 8.40
C LEU A 244 4.84 20.48 7.89
N SER A 245 5.88 21.20 8.34
CA SER A 245 7.26 20.96 7.92
C SER A 245 7.82 19.62 8.43
N LYS A 246 7.18 19.03 9.45
CA LYS A 246 7.62 17.79 10.13
C LYS A 246 6.76 16.58 9.80
N VAL A 247 5.67 16.73 9.05
CA VAL A 247 4.75 15.62 8.76
C VAL A 247 5.44 14.44 8.06
N PHE A 248 6.43 14.70 7.23
CA PHE A 248 7.15 13.66 6.49
C PHE A 248 8.55 13.35 7.05
N GLN A 249 8.81 13.74 8.31
CA GLN A 249 10.04 13.37 9.03
C GLN A 249 9.83 12.09 9.85
N LYS A 250 10.77 11.17 9.79
CA LYS A 250 10.70 9.80 10.36
C LYS A 250 10.48 9.70 11.87
N ALA A 251 10.69 10.76 12.63
CA ALA A 251 10.60 10.75 14.10
C ALA A 251 9.24 11.20 14.65
N GLY A 252 8.24 11.43 13.80
CA GLY A 252 6.94 11.96 14.21
C GLY A 252 6.09 10.94 15.01
N LYS A 253 5.50 11.37 16.12
CA LYS A 253 4.56 10.53 16.89
C LYS A 253 3.22 10.28 16.18
N HIS A 254 2.91 11.00 15.12
CA HIS A 254 1.73 10.76 14.26
C HIS A 254 1.92 9.58 13.30
N ILE A 255 3.16 9.12 13.10
CA ILE A 255 3.47 7.99 12.22
C ILE A 255 3.04 6.70 12.90
N ILE A 256 2.24 5.89 12.21
CA ILE A 256 1.83 4.56 12.66
C ILE A 256 2.75 3.51 12.08
N TRP A 257 3.12 3.65 10.80
CA TRP A 257 4.05 2.74 10.15
C TRP A 257 4.75 3.42 8.97
N GLN A 258 6.03 3.11 8.78
CA GLN A 258 6.84 3.62 7.68
C GLN A 258 7.84 2.58 7.18
N LEU A 259 8.26 2.70 5.93
CA LEU A 259 9.30 1.87 5.32
C LEU A 259 10.64 2.58 5.43
N LYS A 260 11.64 1.84 5.91
CA LYS A 260 13.02 2.32 6.02
C LYS A 260 13.76 2.06 4.70
N PRO A 261 14.52 3.03 4.18
CA PRO A 261 15.44 2.81 3.07
C PRO A 261 16.45 1.70 3.36
N LYS A 262 16.94 1.05 2.30
CA LYS A 262 17.93 -0.02 2.43
C LYS A 262 19.18 0.43 3.17
N ASN A 263 19.71 1.60 2.82
CA ASN A 263 20.81 2.23 3.53
C ASN A 263 20.30 3.45 4.31
N ASN A 264 20.90 3.75 5.44
CA ASN A 264 20.45 4.81 6.36
C ASN A 264 20.41 6.22 5.77
N THR A 265 21.13 6.46 4.68
CA THR A 265 21.24 7.75 4.01
C THR A 265 20.58 7.78 2.62
N ASP A 266 19.99 6.68 2.19
CA ASP A 266 19.29 6.65 0.90
C ASP A 266 18.07 7.57 0.93
N PRO A 267 17.77 8.27 -0.17
CA PRO A 267 16.53 9.03 -0.29
C PRO A 267 15.31 8.11 -0.28
N THR A 268 14.15 8.66 0.05
CA THR A 268 12.90 7.96 -0.23
C THR A 268 12.68 7.88 -1.75
N SER A 269 12.03 6.81 -2.21
CA SER A 269 11.73 6.66 -3.64
C SER A 269 10.84 7.79 -4.14
N GLU A 270 9.93 8.30 -3.30
CA GLU A 270 9.08 9.45 -3.60
C GLU A 270 9.89 10.74 -3.79
N ALA A 271 10.93 10.97 -2.96
CA ALA A 271 11.80 12.14 -3.13
C ALA A 271 12.52 12.09 -4.48
N VAL A 272 13.03 10.93 -4.88
CA VAL A 272 13.70 10.74 -6.18
C VAL A 272 12.72 10.92 -7.34
N LEU A 273 11.51 10.36 -7.22
CA LEU A 273 10.52 10.34 -8.29
C LEU A 273 9.94 11.72 -8.62
N TYR A 274 9.70 12.53 -7.59
CA TYR A 274 8.99 13.81 -7.77
C TYR A 274 9.88 15.04 -7.70
N ASN A 275 11.15 14.91 -7.29
CA ASN A 275 12.02 16.08 -7.13
C ASN A 275 12.79 16.38 -8.43
N PHE A 276 12.58 17.56 -8.98
CA PHE A 276 13.30 18.06 -10.15
C PHE A 276 13.62 19.55 -9.97
N VAL A 277 14.67 20.06 -10.64
CA VAL A 277 15.12 21.44 -10.56
C VAL A 277 15.07 22.19 -11.90
N GLY A 278 14.89 21.49 -13.01
CA GLY A 278 14.77 22.00 -14.36
C GLY A 278 13.53 21.45 -15.04
N ALA A 279 13.66 21.01 -16.29
CA ALA A 279 12.58 20.30 -16.99
C ALA A 279 12.23 19.03 -16.22
N PRO A 280 10.93 18.79 -15.94
CA PRO A 280 10.53 17.54 -15.30
C PRO A 280 10.76 16.35 -16.24
N THR A 281 11.21 15.22 -15.68
CA THR A 281 11.54 14.01 -16.45
C THR A 281 10.57 12.85 -16.22
N SER A 282 9.75 12.94 -15.18
CA SER A 282 8.85 11.85 -14.78
C SER A 282 7.42 12.34 -14.57
N PHE A 283 7.17 12.97 -13.44
CA PHE A 283 5.84 13.37 -13.00
C PHE A 283 5.85 14.79 -12.43
N VAL A 284 4.73 15.48 -12.66
CA VAL A 284 4.41 16.76 -12.02
C VAL A 284 3.03 16.66 -11.38
N LEU A 285 2.72 17.53 -10.42
CA LEU A 285 1.38 17.59 -9.86
C LEU A 285 0.41 18.19 -10.89
N ASN A 286 -0.79 17.65 -10.91
CA ASN A 286 -1.83 18.11 -11.84
C ASN A 286 -2.24 19.57 -11.51
N PRO A 287 -2.39 20.45 -12.50
CA PRO A 287 -2.79 21.84 -12.29
C PRO A 287 -4.11 22.01 -11.55
N ASP A 288 -5.10 21.12 -11.76
CA ASP A 288 -6.40 21.19 -11.08
C ASP A 288 -6.27 20.87 -9.59
N LEU A 289 -5.37 19.94 -9.24
CA LEU A 289 -5.02 19.70 -7.84
C LEU A 289 -4.43 20.97 -7.22
N ILE A 290 -3.48 21.62 -7.89
CA ILE A 290 -2.85 22.86 -7.40
C ILE A 290 -3.88 23.97 -7.24
N ALA A 291 -4.81 24.14 -8.19
CA ALA A 291 -5.88 25.12 -8.15
C ALA A 291 -6.87 24.88 -7.00
N SER A 292 -7.00 23.65 -6.51
CA SER A 292 -7.88 23.32 -5.39
C SER A 292 -7.44 23.91 -4.05
N PHE A 293 -6.17 24.30 -3.91
CA PHE A 293 -5.63 24.90 -2.69
C PHE A 293 -5.85 26.42 -2.71
N SER A 294 -6.50 26.97 -1.68
CA SER A 294 -6.59 28.42 -1.50
C SER A 294 -5.21 29.04 -1.32
N SER A 295 -5.09 30.34 -1.58
CA SER A 295 -3.82 31.07 -1.40
C SER A 295 -3.32 31.07 0.06
N THR A 296 -4.21 30.89 1.02
CA THR A 296 -3.92 30.85 2.46
C THR A 296 -3.59 29.44 2.97
N ASP A 297 -3.76 28.40 2.16
CA ASP A 297 -3.48 27.02 2.57
C ASP A 297 -1.96 26.79 2.68
N LEU A 298 -1.46 26.60 3.91
CA LEU A 298 -0.04 26.46 4.19
C LEU A 298 0.59 25.17 3.58
N ARG A 299 -0.25 24.21 3.14
CA ARG A 299 0.25 23.04 2.38
C ARG A 299 0.87 23.42 1.06
N ARG A 300 0.46 24.58 0.47
CA ARG A 300 1.11 25.13 -0.73
C ARG A 300 2.62 25.33 -0.59
N GLN A 301 3.08 25.68 0.59
CA GLN A 301 4.49 25.96 0.86
C GLN A 301 5.24 24.71 1.36
N ASN A 302 4.51 23.71 1.91
CA ASN A 302 5.11 22.55 2.56
C ASN A 302 5.07 21.29 1.70
N TYR A 303 4.04 21.12 0.86
CA TYR A 303 3.78 19.86 0.15
C TYR A 303 4.11 19.92 -1.33
N PHE A 304 4.27 21.11 -1.91
CA PHE A 304 4.69 21.25 -3.30
C PHE A 304 5.41 22.57 -3.55
N THR A 305 6.18 22.61 -4.64
CA THR A 305 6.98 23.79 -5.02
C THR A 305 6.87 24.02 -6.52
N PRO A 306 6.64 25.28 -6.98
CA PRO A 306 6.71 25.61 -8.39
C PRO A 306 8.17 25.54 -8.90
N VAL A 307 8.35 25.03 -10.10
CA VAL A 307 9.61 25.03 -10.86
C VAL A 307 9.34 25.62 -12.23
N VAL A 308 9.99 26.74 -12.53
CA VAL A 308 9.86 27.43 -13.83
C VAL A 308 10.96 26.90 -14.75
N PHE A 309 10.57 26.41 -15.92
CA PHE A 309 11.49 26.03 -16.99
C PHE A 309 10.97 26.54 -18.33
N GLY A 310 11.73 27.41 -18.96
CA GLY A 310 11.26 28.18 -20.13
C GLY A 310 10.05 29.04 -19.76
N SER A 311 8.98 28.93 -20.51
CA SER A 311 7.68 29.64 -20.28
C SER A 311 6.71 28.82 -19.42
N GLN A 312 7.09 27.61 -18.96
CA GLN A 312 6.19 26.73 -18.24
C GLN A 312 6.50 26.72 -16.74
N THR A 313 5.44 26.71 -15.93
CA THR A 313 5.53 26.45 -14.49
C THR A 313 4.96 25.07 -14.19
N ASN A 314 5.80 24.20 -13.69
CA ASN A 314 5.43 22.87 -13.23
C ASN A 314 5.51 22.80 -11.71
N TYR A 315 4.72 21.93 -11.07
CA TYR A 315 4.74 21.78 -9.63
C TYR A 315 5.27 20.41 -9.25
N LYS A 316 6.36 20.40 -8.47
CA LYS A 316 6.90 19.19 -7.88
C LYS A 316 6.31 18.94 -6.50
N GLN A 317 6.06 17.67 -6.16
CA GLN A 317 5.76 17.30 -4.78
C GLN A 317 7.02 17.50 -3.91
N THR A 318 6.84 18.08 -2.74
CA THR A 318 7.91 18.29 -1.75
C THR A 318 7.54 17.77 -0.36
N LYS A 319 6.66 16.79 -0.27
CA LYS A 319 6.38 16.06 0.97
C LYS A 319 7.66 15.39 1.48
N TYR A 320 8.40 14.75 0.59
CA TYR A 320 9.78 14.29 0.81
C TYR A 320 10.73 15.20 0.04
N LYS A 321 11.78 15.67 0.70
CA LYS A 321 12.62 16.79 0.21
C LYS A 321 14.02 16.36 -0.18
N ILE A 322 14.53 15.26 0.42
CA ILE A 322 15.92 14.84 0.28
C ILE A 322 16.02 13.73 -0.77
N ALA A 323 16.34 14.10 -2.00
CA ALA A 323 16.46 13.20 -3.15
C ALA A 323 17.90 12.66 -3.38
N THR A 324 18.78 12.81 -2.40
CA THR A 324 20.20 12.41 -2.47
C THR A 324 20.55 11.48 -1.32
N THR A 325 21.69 10.79 -1.42
CA THR A 325 22.22 9.87 -0.40
C THR A 325 22.70 10.58 0.87
N THR A 326 22.13 11.72 1.20
CA THR A 326 22.35 12.48 2.45
C THR A 326 21.12 12.49 3.34
N ASN A 327 20.11 11.67 3.01
CA ASN A 327 18.87 11.60 3.77
C ASN A 327 19.09 10.95 5.14
N THR A 328 18.85 11.71 6.20
CA THR A 328 18.93 11.24 7.60
C THR A 328 17.61 11.44 8.35
N THR A 329 16.59 12.04 7.71
CA THR A 329 15.40 12.52 8.38
C THR A 329 14.08 11.98 7.81
N GLU A 330 14.08 11.32 6.65
CA GLU A 330 12.85 10.91 5.95
C GLU A 330 12.82 9.40 5.72
N TYR A 331 11.67 8.77 6.01
CA TYR A 331 11.31 7.42 5.60
C TYR A 331 9.96 7.48 4.89
N SER A 332 9.66 6.52 3.99
CA SER A 332 8.35 6.43 3.32
C SER A 332 7.25 6.09 4.33
N ILE A 333 6.39 7.04 4.64
CA ILE A 333 5.30 6.87 5.61
C ILE A 333 4.14 6.16 4.92
N ILE A 334 3.73 5.00 5.46
CA ILE A 334 2.61 4.21 4.94
C ILE A 334 1.30 4.57 5.63
N TYR A 335 1.31 4.63 6.97
CA TYR A 335 0.16 5.02 7.76
C TYR A 335 0.51 6.11 8.77
N ARG A 336 -0.33 7.12 8.83
CA ARG A 336 -0.20 8.25 9.76
C ARG A 336 -1.55 8.66 10.35
N LEU A 337 -1.52 9.29 11.50
CA LEU A 337 -2.68 9.58 12.32
C LEU A 337 -3.71 10.48 11.61
N GLU A 338 -3.27 11.34 10.70
CA GLU A 338 -4.15 12.20 9.90
C GLU A 338 -5.17 11.39 9.08
N ASP A 339 -4.77 10.23 8.55
CA ASP A 339 -5.69 9.34 7.84
C ASP A 339 -6.75 8.78 8.81
N VAL A 340 -6.35 8.40 10.01
CA VAL A 340 -7.27 7.90 11.05
C VAL A 340 -8.27 8.98 11.47
N TYR A 341 -7.83 10.24 11.62
CA TYR A 341 -8.72 11.36 11.93
C TYR A 341 -9.78 11.57 10.84
N LEU A 342 -9.37 11.56 9.56
CA LEU A 342 -10.31 11.77 8.46
C LEU A 342 -11.18 10.52 8.19
N MET A 343 -10.71 9.31 8.46
CA MET A 343 -11.53 8.09 8.47
C MET A 343 -12.60 8.14 9.57
N LEU A 344 -12.23 8.56 10.77
CA LEU A 344 -13.19 8.74 11.87
C LEU A 344 -14.22 9.82 11.56
N ALA A 345 -13.77 10.96 11.01
CA ALA A 345 -14.67 12.05 10.62
C ALA A 345 -15.71 11.56 9.59
N GLU A 346 -15.28 10.77 8.61
CA GLU A 346 -16.18 10.20 7.61
C GLU A 346 -17.15 9.20 8.24
N ALA A 347 -16.64 8.27 9.06
CA ALA A 347 -17.47 7.27 9.73
C ALA A 347 -18.56 7.91 10.63
N LEU A 348 -18.21 8.97 11.34
CA LEU A 348 -19.18 9.75 12.15
C LEU A 348 -20.20 10.48 11.26
N THR A 349 -19.75 11.11 10.18
CA THR A 349 -20.60 11.82 9.23
C THR A 349 -21.62 10.87 8.59
N MET A 350 -21.18 9.69 8.18
CA MET A 350 -22.06 8.67 7.58
C MET A 350 -23.10 8.11 8.57
N GLN A 351 -22.88 8.29 9.87
CA GLN A 351 -23.83 7.93 10.94
C GLN A 351 -24.67 9.12 11.41
N ASN A 352 -24.69 10.24 10.69
CA ASN A 352 -25.35 11.49 11.10
C ASN A 352 -24.81 12.13 12.40
N LYS A 353 -23.58 11.79 12.81
CA LYS A 353 -22.88 12.36 13.96
C LYS A 353 -22.00 13.56 13.54
N THR A 354 -22.50 14.44 12.68
CA THR A 354 -21.72 15.50 12.01
C THR A 354 -21.06 16.45 13.02
N ALA A 355 -21.74 16.81 14.10
CA ALA A 355 -21.17 17.68 15.13
C ALA A 355 -19.90 17.09 15.79
N GLN A 356 -19.79 15.77 15.87
CA GLN A 356 -18.60 15.06 16.39
C GLN A 356 -17.51 14.92 15.31
N ALA A 357 -17.88 14.90 14.04
CA ALA A 357 -16.94 14.80 12.92
C ALA A 357 -16.18 16.13 12.69
N VAL A 358 -16.85 17.27 12.84
CA VAL A 358 -16.29 18.59 12.54
C VAL A 358 -14.98 18.89 13.27
N PRO A 359 -14.80 18.62 14.57
CA PRO A 359 -13.52 18.84 15.26
C PRO A 359 -12.36 18.04 14.63
N LEU A 360 -12.62 16.84 14.12
CA LEU A 360 -11.62 16.00 13.47
C LEU A 360 -11.19 16.56 12.12
N ILE A 361 -12.14 17.06 11.31
CA ILE A 361 -11.86 17.76 10.06
C ILE A 361 -11.07 19.05 10.36
N ASN A 362 -11.47 19.78 11.38
CA ASN A 362 -10.82 21.03 11.78
C ASN A 362 -9.37 20.82 12.22
N GLN A 363 -8.98 19.64 12.67
CA GLN A 363 -7.59 19.37 13.05
C GLN A 363 -6.64 19.52 11.84
N THR A 364 -7.00 18.98 10.68
CA THR A 364 -6.21 19.14 9.43
C THR A 364 -6.33 20.55 8.88
N ARG A 365 -7.50 21.14 8.91
CA ARG A 365 -7.75 22.51 8.41
C ARG A 365 -6.97 23.57 9.18
N GLN A 366 -7.02 23.53 10.51
CA GLN A 366 -6.30 24.50 11.36
C GLN A 366 -4.79 24.37 11.21
N ARG A 367 -4.27 23.13 11.15
CA ARG A 367 -2.86 22.92 10.81
C ARG A 367 -2.47 23.53 9.48
N ALA A 368 -3.37 23.49 8.50
CA ALA A 368 -3.19 24.10 7.18
C ALA A 368 -3.42 25.63 7.17
N GLY A 369 -3.66 26.26 8.32
CA GLY A 369 -3.93 27.72 8.41
C GLY A 369 -5.31 28.12 7.90
N LEU A 370 -6.24 27.15 7.72
CA LEU A 370 -7.58 27.42 7.23
C LEU A 370 -8.55 27.67 8.42
N ALA A 371 -9.55 28.49 8.17
CA ALA A 371 -10.60 28.74 9.17
C ALA A 371 -11.32 27.44 9.54
N PRO A 372 -11.64 27.24 10.82
CA PRO A 372 -12.40 26.08 11.26
C PRO A 372 -13.84 26.12 10.74
N LEU A 373 -14.39 24.95 10.47
CA LEU A 373 -15.80 24.76 10.17
C LEU A 373 -16.63 24.89 11.45
N GLY A 374 -17.82 25.48 11.34
CA GLY A 374 -18.81 25.45 12.44
C GLY A 374 -19.43 24.05 12.58
N THR A 375 -19.84 23.70 13.78
CA THR A 375 -20.44 22.37 14.09
C THR A 375 -21.86 22.19 13.53
N ALA A 376 -22.49 23.26 13.05
CA ALA A 376 -23.86 23.24 12.53
C ALA A 376 -23.95 22.99 11.00
N ILE A 377 -22.87 22.55 10.37
CA ILE A 377 -22.89 22.17 8.94
C ILE A 377 -23.71 20.90 8.71
N SER A 378 -24.31 20.78 7.53
CA SER A 378 -25.06 19.58 7.16
C SER A 378 -24.11 18.39 6.91
N GLN A 379 -24.69 17.18 6.94
CA GLN A 379 -23.97 15.95 6.59
C GLN A 379 -23.31 16.03 5.20
N VAL A 380 -24.04 16.58 4.21
CA VAL A 380 -23.54 16.76 2.84
C VAL A 380 -22.32 17.70 2.82
N GLN A 381 -22.40 18.83 3.50
CA GLN A 381 -21.28 19.76 3.62
C GLN A 381 -20.08 19.13 4.32
N ALA A 382 -20.29 18.39 5.40
CA ALA A 382 -19.21 17.69 6.10
C ALA A 382 -18.54 16.67 5.20
N MET A 383 -19.28 15.89 4.43
CA MET A 383 -18.72 14.92 3.46
C MET A 383 -17.91 15.62 2.37
N GLU A 384 -18.38 16.74 1.81
CA GLU A 384 -17.60 17.48 0.81
C GLU A 384 -16.30 18.04 1.40
N GLU A 385 -16.33 18.55 2.63
CA GLU A 385 -15.11 19.00 3.31
C GLU A 385 -14.14 17.83 3.59
N ILE A 386 -14.64 16.66 4.01
CA ILE A 386 -13.80 15.46 4.19
C ILE A 386 -13.15 15.06 2.86
N LYS A 387 -13.88 15.03 1.76
CA LYS A 387 -13.34 14.70 0.43
C LYS A 387 -12.25 15.69 0.01
N ASN A 388 -12.50 16.99 0.22
CA ASN A 388 -11.55 18.05 -0.07
C ASN A 388 -10.28 17.95 0.78
N GLU A 389 -10.43 17.72 2.10
CA GLU A 389 -9.30 17.57 3.01
C GLU A 389 -8.50 16.31 2.68
N ARG A 390 -9.15 15.17 2.40
CA ARG A 390 -8.48 13.94 2.02
C ARG A 390 -7.67 14.11 0.73
N ARG A 391 -8.23 14.74 -0.31
CA ARG A 391 -7.50 15.00 -1.55
C ARG A 391 -6.26 15.88 -1.32
N LYS A 392 -6.40 16.98 -0.57
CA LYS A 392 -5.31 17.93 -0.28
C LYS A 392 -4.24 17.35 0.65
N GLU A 393 -4.63 16.44 1.54
CA GLU A 393 -3.72 15.83 2.48
C GLU A 393 -2.95 14.65 1.87
N PHE A 394 -3.62 13.80 1.08
CA PHE A 394 -3.09 12.50 0.65
C PHE A 394 -2.80 12.40 -0.86
N PHE A 395 -2.75 13.51 -1.61
CA PHE A 395 -2.36 13.43 -3.03
C PHE A 395 -1.02 12.72 -3.19
N ALA A 396 -0.93 11.90 -4.22
CA ALA A 396 0.24 11.08 -4.55
C ALA A 396 0.70 10.14 -3.42
N GLU A 397 -0.13 9.86 -2.40
CA GLU A 397 0.14 8.89 -1.33
C GLU A 397 -0.73 7.64 -1.52
N HIS A 398 -0.10 6.49 -1.73
CA HIS A 398 -0.69 5.14 -1.69
C HIS A 398 -2.02 4.98 -2.46
N GLY A 399 -2.22 5.72 -3.55
CA GLY A 399 -3.43 5.64 -4.36
C GLY A 399 -4.70 6.14 -3.69
N SER A 400 -4.57 6.97 -2.64
CA SER A 400 -5.69 7.45 -1.82
C SER A 400 -6.81 8.05 -2.66
N ARG A 401 -6.50 8.88 -3.68
CA ARG A 401 -7.49 9.51 -4.55
C ARG A 401 -8.36 8.47 -5.29
N PHE A 402 -7.73 7.44 -5.88
CA PHE A 402 -8.45 6.37 -6.59
C PHE A 402 -9.34 5.57 -5.65
N ILE A 403 -8.78 5.14 -4.51
CA ILE A 403 -9.49 4.32 -3.52
C ILE A 403 -10.68 5.08 -2.94
N ASP A 404 -10.51 6.37 -2.64
CA ASP A 404 -11.56 7.24 -2.12
C ASP A 404 -12.68 7.45 -3.15
N LEU A 405 -12.36 7.82 -4.38
CA LEU A 405 -13.35 7.97 -5.45
C LEU A 405 -14.11 6.67 -5.70
N LYS A 406 -13.41 5.54 -5.68
CA LYS A 406 -14.01 4.22 -5.90
C LYS A 406 -15.04 3.87 -4.82
N ARG A 407 -14.67 4.01 -3.55
CA ARG A 407 -15.58 3.69 -2.44
C ARG A 407 -16.73 4.69 -2.28
N TRP A 408 -16.57 5.93 -2.77
CA TRP A 408 -17.67 6.92 -2.85
C TRP A 408 -18.57 6.73 -4.08
N GLY A 409 -18.24 5.79 -4.99
CA GLY A 409 -18.97 5.61 -6.27
C GLY A 409 -18.81 6.81 -7.21
N GLN A 410 -17.66 7.51 -7.15
CA GLN A 410 -17.41 8.77 -7.84
C GLN A 410 -16.26 8.70 -8.86
N LEU A 411 -15.82 7.51 -9.27
CA LEU A 411 -14.77 7.37 -10.29
C LEU A 411 -15.12 8.06 -11.62
N ASP A 412 -16.39 8.10 -11.99
CA ASP A 412 -16.83 8.71 -13.25
C ASP A 412 -16.67 10.25 -13.28
N LEU A 413 -16.38 10.89 -12.13
CA LEU A 413 -15.94 12.30 -12.12
C LEU A 413 -14.63 12.49 -12.91
N LEU A 414 -13.83 11.44 -13.04
CA LEU A 414 -12.59 11.48 -13.82
C LEU A 414 -12.83 11.69 -15.32
N GLN A 415 -14.01 11.42 -15.87
CA GLN A 415 -14.34 11.66 -17.27
C GLN A 415 -14.14 13.12 -17.68
N SER A 416 -14.33 14.07 -16.75
CA SER A 416 -14.16 15.50 -17.03
C SER A 416 -12.70 15.93 -17.22
N VAL A 417 -11.73 15.17 -16.69
CA VAL A 417 -10.29 15.52 -16.66
C VAL A 417 -9.40 14.45 -17.30
N LYS A 418 -9.94 13.26 -17.56
CA LYS A 418 -9.29 12.12 -18.20
C LYS A 418 -10.11 11.68 -19.42
N PRO A 419 -9.78 12.17 -20.63
CA PRO A 419 -10.65 12.01 -21.82
C PRO A 419 -10.91 10.55 -22.22
N ASN A 420 -10.03 9.64 -21.84
CA ASN A 420 -10.16 8.21 -22.15
C ASN A 420 -10.80 7.39 -21.00
N TRP A 421 -11.16 8.04 -19.90
CA TRP A 421 -11.77 7.35 -18.77
C TRP A 421 -13.11 6.72 -19.17
N LYS A 422 -13.27 5.46 -18.79
CA LYS A 422 -14.51 4.68 -18.93
C LYS A 422 -14.86 4.09 -17.58
N THR A 423 -16.14 3.81 -17.34
CA THR A 423 -16.59 3.15 -16.09
C THR A 423 -15.90 1.79 -15.87
N THR A 424 -15.53 1.09 -16.96
CA THR A 424 -14.75 -0.16 -16.89
C THR A 424 -13.34 0.03 -16.33
N ASN A 425 -12.77 1.25 -16.37
CA ASN A 425 -11.47 1.57 -15.79
C ASN A 425 -11.46 1.55 -14.25
N GLN A 426 -12.56 1.20 -13.60
CA GLN A 426 -12.57 0.91 -12.17
C GLN A 426 -11.63 -0.24 -11.77
N TYR A 427 -11.21 -1.06 -12.72
CA TYR A 427 -10.19 -2.10 -12.57
C TYR A 427 -9.17 -2.02 -13.71
N LEU A 428 -7.94 -2.42 -13.43
CA LEU A 428 -6.91 -2.64 -14.43
C LEU A 428 -7.13 -3.99 -15.13
N PRO A 429 -6.60 -4.20 -16.34
CA PRO A 429 -6.65 -5.52 -16.96
C PRO A 429 -5.83 -6.54 -16.15
N LEU A 430 -6.26 -7.78 -16.14
CA LEU A 430 -5.40 -8.89 -15.69
C LEU A 430 -4.25 -9.05 -16.70
N PRO A 431 -3.01 -9.31 -16.23
CA PRO A 431 -1.87 -9.48 -17.15
C PRO A 431 -2.09 -10.66 -18.11
N GLN A 432 -1.95 -10.42 -19.40
CA GLN A 432 -2.17 -11.45 -20.43
C GLN A 432 -1.29 -12.67 -20.20
N LYS A 433 -0.03 -12.48 -19.79
CA LYS A 433 0.90 -13.55 -19.49
C LYS A 433 0.35 -14.51 -18.44
N GLU A 434 -0.23 -13.97 -17.37
CA GLU A 434 -0.80 -14.76 -16.28
C GLU A 434 -2.03 -15.54 -16.74
N MET A 435 -2.90 -14.91 -17.54
CA MET A 435 -4.07 -15.58 -18.11
C MET A 435 -3.71 -16.71 -19.09
N LEU A 436 -2.58 -16.57 -19.80
CA LEU A 436 -2.06 -17.65 -20.67
C LEU A 436 -1.46 -18.81 -19.87
N LEU A 437 -0.84 -18.52 -18.72
CA LEU A 437 -0.26 -19.53 -17.82
C LEU A 437 -1.35 -20.26 -17.00
N ASN A 438 -2.42 -19.54 -16.65
CA ASN A 438 -3.54 -20.08 -15.89
C ASN A 438 -4.87 -19.64 -16.54
N ASN A 439 -5.49 -20.54 -17.30
CA ASN A 439 -6.75 -20.28 -17.99
C ASN A 439 -7.97 -20.13 -17.04
N HIS A 440 -7.85 -20.52 -15.77
CA HIS A 440 -8.87 -20.30 -14.75
C HIS A 440 -9.02 -18.82 -14.34
N LEU A 441 -8.13 -17.94 -14.81
CA LEU A 441 -8.27 -16.49 -14.63
C LEU A 441 -9.26 -15.84 -15.59
N THR A 442 -9.73 -16.57 -16.60
CA THR A 442 -10.76 -16.07 -17.55
C THR A 442 -12.13 -15.96 -16.88
N PRO A 443 -12.97 -14.99 -17.28
CA PRO A 443 -12.75 -13.96 -18.30
C PRO A 443 -11.85 -12.82 -17.83
N GLN A 444 -11.35 -12.00 -18.78
CA GLN A 444 -10.66 -10.73 -18.49
C GLN A 444 -11.62 -9.73 -17.81
N ASN A 445 -11.09 -8.71 -17.16
CA ASN A 445 -11.88 -7.59 -16.66
C ASN A 445 -12.58 -6.84 -17.81
N ASP A 446 -13.78 -6.35 -17.56
CA ASP A 446 -14.56 -5.62 -18.56
C ASP A 446 -13.79 -4.43 -19.13
N GLY A 447 -13.86 -4.28 -20.45
CA GLY A 447 -13.20 -3.17 -21.17
C GLY A 447 -11.82 -3.51 -21.76
N TYR A 448 -11.31 -4.75 -21.53
CA TYR A 448 -10.00 -5.18 -22.00
C TYR A 448 -10.02 -6.47 -22.81
#